data_bc2e1ecc6dce634ecc1bb3c993f5dcf6
#
_entry.id   bc2e1ecc6dce634ecc1bb3c993f5dcf6
#
_cell.length_a   1.000
_cell.length_b   1.000
_cell.length_c   1.000
_cell.angle_alpha   90.00
_cell.angle_beta   90.00
_cell.angle_gamma   90.00
#
_symmetry.space_group_name_H-M   'P 1'
#
loop_
_entity.id
_entity.type
_entity.pdbx_description
1 polymer ?
#
loop_
_entity_poly.entity_id
_entity_poly.type
_entity_poly.pdbx_seq_one_letter_code
_entity_poly.pdbx_strand_id
1 'polypeptide(L)'
;MLSNRPDVQSAELSLASAYYSTNIARSALYPSLVISGSAGWTNSAGSAIINPGKILLSAAASLVQPLFNHGSNIANLKAAKAQQEIAAINFQQTILNAGKEVSNALYDFQANKEILAQRTLQVEALQRAVESTESLMKLGTSTYLEVLTAQQSLLSAQLSEVSDSYQCMVAVVSLYHALGGGREIEENTK
;
A
#
# COMPACT_ATOMS: atom_id res chain seq x y z
N MET A 1 -3.85 -10.80 -6.61
CA MET A 1 -2.71 -10.59 -5.70
C MET A 1 -2.36 -9.11 -5.55
N LEU A 2 -1.97 -8.38 -6.59
CA LEU A 2 -1.72 -6.92 -6.49
C LEU A 2 -2.93 -6.11 -6.03
N SER A 3 -4.15 -6.51 -6.38
CA SER A 3 -5.39 -5.85 -5.95
C SER A 3 -5.66 -5.93 -4.44
N ASN A 4 -5.01 -6.86 -3.72
CA ASN A 4 -5.17 -6.97 -2.26
C ASN A 4 -4.19 -6.10 -1.49
N ARG A 5 -3.22 -5.49 -2.16
CA ARG A 5 -2.25 -4.59 -1.53
C ARG A 5 -2.89 -3.25 -1.19
N PRO A 6 -2.77 -2.78 0.06
CA PRO A 6 -3.40 -1.53 0.49
C PRO A 6 -2.80 -0.29 -0.19
N ASP A 7 -1.52 -0.31 -0.55
CA ASP A 7 -0.86 0.77 -1.28
C ASP A 7 -1.41 0.93 -2.71
N VAL A 8 -1.64 -0.19 -3.42
CA VAL A 8 -2.23 -0.20 -4.77
C VAL A 8 -3.69 0.28 -4.71
N GLN A 9 -4.48 -0.20 -3.73
CA GLN A 9 -5.86 0.26 -3.53
C GLN A 9 -5.93 1.75 -3.19
N SER A 10 -5.04 2.24 -2.34
CA SER A 10 -4.98 3.67 -2.00
C SER A 10 -4.66 4.53 -3.22
N ALA A 11 -3.73 4.10 -4.07
CA ALA A 11 -3.39 4.80 -5.30
C ALA A 11 -4.54 4.77 -6.33
N GLU A 12 -5.27 3.64 -6.44
CA GLU A 12 -6.47 3.51 -7.29
C GLU A 12 -7.59 4.46 -6.83
N LEU A 13 -7.88 4.49 -5.53
CA LEU A 13 -8.89 5.39 -4.96
C LEU A 13 -8.49 6.87 -5.11
N SER A 14 -7.20 7.18 -5.03
CA SER A 14 -6.68 8.52 -5.30
C SER A 14 -6.89 8.94 -6.76
N LEU A 15 -6.68 8.02 -7.70
CA LEU A 15 -6.97 8.25 -9.12
C LEU A 15 -8.48 8.46 -9.35
N ALA A 16 -9.33 7.62 -8.73
CA ALA A 16 -10.78 7.78 -8.81
C ALA A 16 -11.24 9.14 -8.25
N SER A 17 -10.67 9.57 -7.11
CA SER A 17 -10.95 10.89 -6.52
C SER A 17 -10.57 12.04 -7.46
N ALA A 18 -9.39 11.96 -8.09
CA ALA A 18 -8.94 12.96 -9.07
C ALA A 18 -9.84 12.99 -10.32
N TYR A 19 -10.32 11.84 -10.77
CA TYR A 19 -11.30 11.75 -11.86
C TYR A 19 -12.62 12.46 -11.51
N TYR A 20 -13.18 12.20 -10.31
CA TYR A 20 -14.39 12.88 -9.87
C TYR A 20 -14.17 14.38 -9.67
N SER A 21 -13.00 14.79 -9.17
CA SER A 21 -12.64 16.20 -9.05
C SER A 21 -12.60 16.91 -10.42
N THR A 22 -12.10 16.23 -11.45
CA THR A 22 -12.12 16.74 -12.85
C THR A 22 -13.56 16.91 -13.34
N ASN A 23 -14.46 15.98 -13.02
CA ASN A 23 -15.87 16.07 -13.38
C ASN A 23 -16.58 17.21 -12.65
N ILE A 24 -16.24 17.46 -11.37
CA ILE A 24 -16.74 18.62 -10.61
C ILE A 24 -16.27 19.92 -11.27
N ALA A 25 -14.97 20.02 -11.62
CA ALA A 25 -14.45 21.21 -12.30
C ALA A 25 -15.11 21.42 -13.69
N ARG A 26 -15.46 20.32 -14.39
CA ARG A 26 -16.20 20.37 -15.65
C ARG A 26 -17.64 20.84 -15.44
N SER A 27 -18.32 20.37 -14.39
CA SER A 27 -19.70 20.75 -14.09
C SER A 27 -19.86 22.24 -13.78
N ALA A 28 -18.81 22.89 -13.26
CA ALA A 28 -18.79 24.33 -13.02
C ALA A 28 -18.88 25.20 -14.32
N LEU A 29 -18.75 24.58 -15.49
CA LEU A 29 -18.96 25.23 -16.79
C LEU A 29 -20.41 25.15 -17.26
N TYR A 30 -21.27 24.37 -16.60
CA TYR A 30 -22.69 24.24 -16.93
C TYR A 30 -23.54 25.14 -16.02
N PRO A 31 -24.78 25.50 -16.45
CA PRO A 31 -25.68 26.26 -15.64
C PRO A 31 -26.09 25.49 -14.37
N SER A 32 -26.13 26.15 -13.25
CA SER A 32 -26.69 25.60 -12.00
C SER A 32 -28.17 25.97 -11.85
N LEU A 33 -29.00 25.00 -11.48
CA LEU A 33 -30.39 25.22 -11.12
C LEU A 33 -30.48 25.42 -9.60
N VAL A 34 -30.89 26.60 -9.20
CA VAL A 34 -31.13 26.95 -7.79
C VAL A 34 -32.65 26.98 -7.53
N ILE A 35 -33.10 26.13 -6.65
CA ILE A 35 -34.48 26.12 -6.19
C ILE A 35 -34.50 26.70 -4.78
N SER A 36 -35.25 27.79 -4.58
CA SER A 36 -35.46 28.45 -3.30
C SER A 36 -36.93 28.41 -2.92
N GLY A 37 -37.21 28.10 -1.66
CA GLY A 37 -38.54 28.13 -1.08
C GLY A 37 -38.55 28.93 0.22
N SER A 38 -39.50 29.75 0.44
CA SER A 38 -39.70 30.39 1.73
C SER A 38 -41.15 30.23 2.20
N ALA A 39 -41.31 29.99 3.51
CA ALA A 39 -42.56 29.97 4.21
C ALA A 39 -42.51 31.03 5.30
N GLY A 40 -43.50 31.92 5.31
CA GLY A 40 -43.59 33.00 6.30
C GLY A 40 -45.01 33.21 6.80
N TRP A 41 -45.14 33.68 8.05
CA TRP A 41 -46.39 34.15 8.62
C TRP A 41 -46.38 35.67 8.66
N THR A 42 -47.34 36.28 8.05
CA THR A 42 -47.48 37.73 8.14
C THR A 42 -48.67 38.08 9.05
N ASN A 43 -48.38 38.80 10.13
CA ASN A 43 -49.38 39.52 10.90
C ASN A 43 -49.42 40.96 10.39
N SER A 44 -50.56 41.38 9.88
CA SER A 44 -50.82 42.81 9.63
C SER A 44 -50.81 43.54 10.95
N ALA A 45 -49.90 44.45 11.18
CA ALA A 45 -49.81 45.31 12.32
C ALA A 45 -51.09 46.23 12.31
N GLY A 46 -51.99 46.02 13.23
CA GLY A 46 -53.09 46.93 13.42
C GLY A 46 -54.47 46.35 13.84
N SER A 47 -54.66 45.05 13.88
CA SER A 47 -55.89 44.47 14.41
C SER A 47 -55.61 43.38 15.44
N ALA A 48 -56.22 43.52 16.62
CA ALA A 48 -56.12 42.58 17.73
C ALA A 48 -56.88 41.26 17.47
N ILE A 49 -57.07 40.88 16.23
CA ILE A 49 -57.69 39.64 15.82
C ILE A 49 -56.61 38.81 15.14
N ILE A 50 -56.16 37.81 15.86
CA ILE A 50 -55.26 36.76 15.33
C ILE A 50 -56.05 36.04 14.23
N ASN A 51 -55.69 36.32 12.96
CA ASN A 51 -56.27 35.61 11.84
C ASN A 51 -55.22 34.51 11.48
N PRO A 52 -55.47 33.21 11.81
CA PRO A 52 -54.50 32.12 11.67
C PRO A 52 -54.28 31.68 10.22
N GLY A 53 -54.76 32.45 9.25
CA GLY A 53 -54.94 31.92 7.90
C GLY A 53 -54.04 32.43 6.78
N LYS A 54 -52.98 33.22 7.02
CA LYS A 54 -52.11 33.66 5.91
C LYS A 54 -50.71 33.09 6.06
N ILE A 55 -50.56 31.85 5.65
CA ILE A 55 -49.26 31.24 5.33
C ILE A 55 -48.90 31.72 3.93
N LEU A 56 -47.81 32.49 3.81
CA LEU A 56 -47.22 32.83 2.53
C LEU A 56 -46.19 31.76 2.18
N LEU A 57 -46.47 30.96 1.15
CA LEU A 57 -45.54 30.03 0.55
C LEU A 57 -45.06 30.64 -0.76
N SER A 58 -43.76 30.82 -0.88
CA SER A 58 -43.17 31.20 -2.17
C SER A 58 -42.13 30.18 -2.59
N ALA A 59 -42.16 29.78 -3.85
CA ALA A 59 -41.15 28.92 -4.46
C ALA A 59 -40.64 29.63 -5.73
N ALA A 60 -39.31 29.67 -5.88
CA ALA A 60 -38.68 30.23 -7.05
C ALA A 60 -37.61 29.26 -7.56
N ALA A 61 -37.54 29.05 -8.87
CA ALA A 61 -36.48 28.33 -9.53
C ALA A 61 -35.70 29.32 -10.42
N SER A 62 -34.36 29.34 -10.28
CA SER A 62 -33.51 30.20 -11.08
C SER A 62 -32.41 29.39 -11.69
N LEU A 63 -32.06 29.66 -12.97
CA LEU A 63 -30.93 29.10 -13.68
C LEU A 63 -29.82 30.13 -13.71
N VAL A 64 -28.66 29.80 -13.14
CA VAL A 64 -27.53 30.71 -13.04
C VAL A 64 -26.34 30.09 -13.76
N GLN A 65 -25.78 30.84 -14.73
CA GLN A 65 -24.55 30.46 -15.43
C GLN A 65 -23.57 31.63 -15.41
N PRO A 66 -22.38 31.47 -14.82
CA PRO A 66 -21.32 32.48 -14.88
C PRO A 66 -20.68 32.49 -16.27
N LEU A 67 -20.99 33.51 -17.09
CA LEU A 67 -20.39 33.67 -18.43
C LEU A 67 -18.99 34.32 -18.37
N PHE A 68 -18.78 35.19 -17.39
CA PHE A 68 -17.52 35.95 -17.21
C PHE A 68 -17.03 35.77 -15.77
N ASN A 69 -16.10 34.84 -15.57
CA ASN A 69 -15.46 34.59 -14.28
C ASN A 69 -13.92 34.67 -14.39
N HIS A 70 -13.43 35.73 -15.09
CA HIS A 70 -11.99 35.97 -15.28
C HIS A 70 -11.19 34.73 -15.72
N GLY A 71 -11.81 33.77 -16.41
CA GLY A 71 -11.18 32.51 -16.82
C GLY A 71 -10.97 31.47 -15.71
N SER A 72 -11.44 31.73 -14.49
CA SER A 72 -11.21 30.88 -13.30
C SER A 72 -11.71 29.43 -13.52
N ASN A 73 -12.91 29.26 -14.07
CA ASN A 73 -13.48 27.90 -14.29
C ASN A 73 -12.65 27.10 -15.31
N ILE A 74 -12.12 27.77 -16.34
CA ILE A 74 -11.26 27.11 -17.33
C ILE A 74 -9.89 26.76 -16.73
N ALA A 75 -9.33 27.65 -15.91
CA ALA A 75 -8.08 27.39 -15.20
C ALA A 75 -8.22 26.22 -14.22
N ASN A 76 -9.32 26.19 -13.45
CA ASN A 76 -9.62 25.09 -12.51
C ASN A 76 -9.78 23.76 -13.22
N LEU A 77 -10.46 23.73 -14.39
CA LEU A 77 -10.58 22.50 -15.17
C LEU A 77 -9.23 22.02 -15.70
N LYS A 78 -8.36 22.93 -16.15
CA LYS A 78 -7.00 22.58 -16.59
C LYS A 78 -6.16 22.04 -15.43
N ALA A 79 -6.24 22.68 -14.26
CA ALA A 79 -5.55 22.22 -13.05
C ALA A 79 -6.05 20.84 -12.59
N ALA A 80 -7.38 20.61 -12.58
CA ALA A 80 -7.95 19.32 -12.22
C ALA A 80 -7.53 18.19 -13.19
N LYS A 81 -7.45 18.47 -14.51
CA LYS A 81 -6.94 17.51 -15.51
C LYS A 81 -5.47 17.17 -15.27
N ALA A 82 -4.63 18.17 -15.01
CA ALA A 82 -3.23 17.93 -14.69
C ALA A 82 -3.08 17.08 -13.41
N GLN A 83 -3.91 17.35 -12.38
CA GLN A 83 -3.93 16.56 -11.16
C GLN A 83 -4.38 15.11 -11.39
N GLN A 84 -5.34 14.90 -12.29
CA GLN A 84 -5.76 13.54 -12.68
C GLN A 84 -4.63 12.79 -13.40
N GLU A 85 -3.86 13.47 -14.26
CA GLU A 85 -2.70 12.89 -14.95
C GLU A 85 -1.60 12.50 -13.95
N ILE A 86 -1.31 13.37 -12.97
CA ILE A 86 -0.37 13.08 -11.87
C ILE A 86 -0.83 11.85 -11.09
N ALA A 87 -2.12 11.76 -10.75
CA ALA A 87 -2.65 10.61 -10.03
C ALA A 87 -2.54 9.31 -10.86
N ALA A 88 -2.74 9.36 -12.17
CA ALA A 88 -2.57 8.22 -13.07
C ALA A 88 -1.11 7.74 -13.12
N ILE A 89 -0.15 8.67 -13.21
CA ILE A 89 1.28 8.35 -13.19
C ILE A 89 1.68 7.74 -11.83
N ASN A 90 1.20 8.30 -10.72
CA ASN A 90 1.46 7.77 -9.39
C ASN A 90 0.90 6.35 -9.22
N PHE A 91 -0.29 6.08 -9.74
CA PHE A 91 -0.87 4.73 -9.73
C PHE A 91 -0.02 3.74 -10.52
N GLN A 92 0.44 4.11 -11.73
CA GLN A 92 1.37 3.29 -12.52
C GLN A 92 2.68 3.03 -11.77
N GLN A 93 3.25 4.06 -11.16
CA GLN A 93 4.48 3.93 -10.37
C GLN A 93 4.31 2.99 -9.18
N THR A 94 3.16 3.05 -8.50
CA THR A 94 2.85 2.15 -7.37
C THR A 94 2.77 0.69 -7.84
N ILE A 95 2.12 0.42 -8.98
CA ILE A 95 2.06 -0.94 -9.55
C ILE A 95 3.46 -1.45 -9.91
N LEU A 96 4.30 -0.62 -10.53
CA LEU A 96 5.67 -0.99 -10.88
C LEU A 96 6.52 -1.28 -9.64
N ASN A 97 6.39 -0.46 -8.59
CA ASN A 97 7.07 -0.67 -7.32
C ASN A 97 6.62 -1.98 -6.65
N ALA A 98 5.31 -2.24 -6.64
CA ALA A 98 4.77 -3.50 -6.10
C ALA A 98 5.31 -4.72 -6.85
N GLY A 99 5.38 -4.67 -8.19
CA GLY A 99 5.98 -5.73 -9.01
C GLY A 99 7.46 -5.93 -8.72
N LYS A 100 8.22 -4.83 -8.56
CA LYS A 100 9.62 -4.87 -8.17
C LYS A 100 9.82 -5.51 -6.79
N GLU A 101 9.01 -5.16 -5.80
CA GLU A 101 9.08 -5.74 -4.46
C GLU A 101 8.85 -7.25 -4.46
N VAL A 102 7.82 -7.72 -5.19
CA VAL A 102 7.54 -9.16 -5.33
C VAL A 102 8.71 -9.87 -6.01
N SER A 103 9.26 -9.30 -7.08
CA SER A 103 10.40 -9.86 -7.78
C SER A 103 11.63 -9.95 -6.87
N ASN A 104 11.95 -8.87 -6.16
CA ASN A 104 13.09 -8.86 -5.23
C ASN A 104 12.90 -9.90 -4.11
N ALA A 105 11.72 -9.94 -3.47
CA ALA A 105 11.44 -10.89 -2.40
C ALA A 105 11.54 -12.35 -2.87
N LEU A 106 11.15 -12.64 -4.12
CA LEU A 106 11.29 -13.97 -4.71
C LEU A 106 12.77 -14.35 -4.94
N TYR A 107 13.56 -13.42 -5.47
CA TYR A 107 15.01 -13.64 -5.65
C TYR A 107 15.72 -13.80 -4.31
N ASP A 108 15.38 -12.99 -3.31
CA ASP A 108 15.93 -13.09 -1.96
C ASP A 108 15.61 -14.45 -1.33
N PHE A 109 14.39 -14.94 -1.50
CA PHE A 109 14.00 -16.27 -1.04
C PHE A 109 14.81 -17.38 -1.72
N GLN A 110 14.96 -17.32 -3.05
CA GLN A 110 15.72 -18.31 -3.80
C GLN A 110 17.20 -18.30 -3.39
N ALA A 111 17.81 -17.11 -3.30
CA ALA A 111 19.21 -16.96 -2.90
C ALA A 111 19.47 -17.48 -1.48
N ASN A 112 18.62 -17.11 -0.51
CA ASN A 112 18.77 -17.58 0.87
C ASN A 112 18.60 -19.11 0.97
N LYS A 113 17.71 -19.71 0.18
CA LYS A 113 17.55 -21.16 0.11
C LYS A 113 18.80 -21.85 -0.41
N GLU A 114 19.44 -21.31 -1.44
CA GLU A 114 20.67 -21.84 -1.99
C GLU A 114 21.84 -21.68 -1.01
N ILE A 115 21.96 -20.52 -0.35
CA ILE A 115 22.96 -20.27 0.68
C ILE A 115 22.82 -21.29 1.81
N LEU A 116 21.60 -21.51 2.32
CA LEU A 116 21.36 -22.49 3.38
C LEU A 116 21.76 -23.89 2.95
N ALA A 117 21.43 -24.31 1.73
CA ALA A 117 21.81 -25.63 1.24
C ALA A 117 23.35 -25.81 1.17
N GLN A 118 24.09 -24.79 0.70
CA GLN A 118 25.55 -24.82 0.68
C GLN A 118 26.14 -24.79 2.09
N ARG A 119 25.53 -24.06 3.02
CA ARG A 119 25.97 -24.00 4.41
C ARG A 119 25.83 -25.35 5.10
N THR A 120 24.71 -26.05 4.89
CA THR A 120 24.53 -27.40 5.43
C THR A 120 25.61 -28.38 4.95
N LEU A 121 25.95 -28.34 3.65
CA LEU A 121 27.05 -29.13 3.11
C LEU A 121 28.40 -28.76 3.73
N GLN A 122 28.62 -27.46 3.99
CA GLN A 122 29.82 -27.00 4.68
C GLN A 122 29.92 -27.54 6.10
N VAL A 123 28.84 -27.50 6.87
CA VAL A 123 28.77 -28.02 8.24
C VAL A 123 29.08 -29.52 8.25
N GLU A 124 28.46 -30.29 7.34
CA GLU A 124 28.73 -31.72 7.21
C GLU A 124 30.19 -32.02 6.89
N ALA A 125 30.83 -31.21 6.00
CA ALA A 125 32.21 -31.36 5.65
C ALA A 125 33.16 -31.05 6.84
N LEU A 126 32.86 -29.99 7.60
CA LEU A 126 33.62 -29.61 8.79
C LEU A 126 33.42 -30.62 9.94
N GLN A 127 32.23 -31.20 10.08
CA GLN A 127 32.00 -32.26 11.06
C GLN A 127 32.87 -33.49 10.76
N ARG A 128 32.93 -33.93 9.50
CA ARG A 128 33.84 -35.00 9.07
C ARG A 128 35.32 -34.64 9.26
N ALA A 129 35.69 -33.39 9.06
CA ALA A 129 37.06 -32.92 9.31
C ALA A 129 37.44 -32.99 10.79
N VAL A 130 36.50 -32.61 11.71
CA VAL A 130 36.71 -32.75 13.17
C VAL A 130 36.93 -34.21 13.54
N GLU A 131 36.02 -35.12 13.12
CA GLU A 131 36.11 -36.55 13.40
C GLU A 131 37.44 -37.16 12.89
N SER A 132 37.86 -36.75 11.70
CA SER A 132 39.16 -37.21 11.12
C SER A 132 40.35 -36.69 11.93
N THR A 133 40.33 -35.40 12.31
CA THR A 133 41.43 -34.78 13.07
C THR A 133 41.51 -35.37 14.49
N GLU A 134 40.41 -35.66 15.14
CA GLU A 134 40.36 -36.36 16.44
C GLU A 134 40.93 -37.78 16.33
N SER A 135 40.64 -38.48 15.24
CA SER A 135 41.17 -39.83 15.00
C SER A 135 42.69 -39.80 14.78
N LEU A 136 43.18 -38.81 14.03
CA LEU A 136 44.62 -38.59 13.81
C LEU A 136 45.34 -38.19 15.09
N MET A 137 44.68 -37.40 15.98
CA MET A 137 45.25 -37.06 17.28
C MET A 137 45.40 -38.32 18.17
N LYS A 138 44.41 -39.21 18.17
CA LYS A 138 44.47 -40.50 18.92
C LYS A 138 45.64 -41.39 18.42
N LEU A 139 45.99 -41.29 17.12
CA LEU A 139 47.11 -41.99 16.54
C LEU A 139 48.47 -41.27 16.72
N GLY A 140 48.46 -40.09 17.38
CA GLY A 140 49.66 -39.31 17.67
C GLY A 140 50.21 -38.51 16.46
N THR A 141 49.46 -38.39 15.37
CA THR A 141 49.86 -37.71 14.13
C THR A 141 49.31 -36.29 13.99
N SER A 142 48.38 -35.87 14.86
CA SER A 142 47.81 -34.52 14.92
C SER A 142 47.93 -33.92 16.33
N THR A 143 48.00 -32.61 16.42
CA THR A 143 48.11 -31.86 17.68
C THR A 143 46.74 -31.49 18.22
N TYR A 144 46.64 -31.29 19.56
CA TYR A 144 45.43 -30.82 20.20
C TYR A 144 44.95 -29.46 19.63
N LEU A 145 45.90 -28.62 19.23
CA LEU A 145 45.61 -27.30 18.63
C LEU A 145 44.83 -27.43 17.31
N GLU A 146 45.19 -28.42 16.50
CA GLU A 146 44.51 -28.70 15.21
C GLU A 146 43.06 -29.15 15.45
N VAL A 147 42.84 -30.02 16.42
CA VAL A 147 41.47 -30.44 16.80
C VAL A 147 40.63 -29.24 17.28
N LEU A 148 41.23 -28.40 18.13
CA LEU A 148 40.54 -27.20 18.66
C LEU A 148 40.22 -26.22 17.52
N THR A 149 41.10 -26.04 16.57
CA THR A 149 40.88 -25.17 15.40
C THR A 149 39.74 -25.71 14.51
N ALA A 150 39.75 -27.04 14.27
CA ALA A 150 38.67 -27.68 13.51
C ALA A 150 37.30 -27.55 14.22
N GLN A 151 37.24 -27.74 15.53
CA GLN A 151 36.02 -27.57 16.33
C GLN A 151 35.55 -26.11 16.33
N GLN A 152 36.47 -25.13 16.42
CA GLN A 152 36.13 -23.71 16.32
C GLN A 152 35.51 -23.38 14.95
N SER A 153 36.09 -23.94 13.88
CA SER A 153 35.58 -23.75 12.52
C SER A 153 34.18 -24.34 12.35
N LEU A 154 33.97 -25.55 12.88
CA LEU A 154 32.66 -26.21 12.89
C LEU A 154 31.61 -25.36 13.65
N LEU A 155 31.96 -24.91 14.86
CA LEU A 155 31.05 -24.07 15.66
C LEU A 155 30.68 -22.79 14.91
N SER A 156 31.64 -22.11 14.30
CA SER A 156 31.41 -20.93 13.51
C SER A 156 30.47 -21.18 12.32
N ALA A 157 30.64 -22.32 11.64
CA ALA A 157 29.78 -22.70 10.53
C ALA A 157 28.35 -23.04 10.99
N GLN A 158 28.19 -23.73 12.12
CA GLN A 158 26.89 -24.04 12.71
C GLN A 158 26.14 -22.76 13.13
N LEU A 159 26.82 -21.79 13.74
CA LEU A 159 26.22 -20.48 14.07
C LEU A 159 25.77 -19.74 12.81
N SER A 160 26.56 -19.83 11.75
CA SER A 160 26.19 -19.26 10.44
C SER A 160 24.98 -19.96 9.82
N GLU A 161 24.87 -21.30 9.95
CA GLU A 161 23.73 -22.08 9.46
C GLU A 161 22.42 -21.65 10.15
N VAL A 162 22.45 -21.42 11.46
CA VAL A 162 21.29 -20.90 12.21
C VAL A 162 20.90 -19.50 11.69
N SER A 163 21.89 -18.64 11.45
CA SER A 163 21.64 -17.31 10.88
C SER A 163 21.05 -17.39 9.47
N ASP A 164 21.58 -18.25 8.60
CA ASP A 164 21.09 -18.45 7.24
C ASP A 164 19.65 -19.02 7.23
N SER A 165 19.36 -19.94 8.15
CA SER A 165 18.01 -20.48 8.36
C SER A 165 17.02 -19.37 8.78
N TYR A 166 17.44 -18.52 9.69
CA TYR A 166 16.63 -17.34 10.07
C TYR A 166 16.38 -16.41 8.89
N GLN A 167 17.40 -16.10 8.08
CA GLN A 167 17.24 -15.26 6.89
C GLN A 167 16.28 -15.87 5.88
N CYS A 168 16.31 -17.19 5.70
CA CYS A 168 15.35 -17.88 4.85
C CYS A 168 13.90 -17.70 5.33
N MET A 169 13.65 -17.79 6.64
CA MET A 169 12.33 -17.54 7.22
C MET A 169 11.89 -16.08 7.05
N VAL A 170 12.79 -15.12 7.25
CA VAL A 170 12.52 -13.69 7.02
C VAL A 170 12.16 -13.44 5.55
N ALA A 171 12.86 -14.09 4.61
CA ALA A 171 12.56 -13.96 3.18
C ALA A 171 11.16 -14.49 2.83
N VAL A 172 10.71 -15.59 3.46
CA VAL A 172 9.34 -16.10 3.29
C VAL A 172 8.30 -15.09 3.78
N VAL A 173 8.51 -14.50 4.96
CA VAL A 173 7.61 -13.48 5.51
C VAL A 173 7.57 -12.23 4.63
N SER A 174 8.73 -11.79 4.12
CA SER A 174 8.84 -10.65 3.21
C SER A 174 8.09 -10.91 1.89
N LEU A 175 8.22 -12.12 1.34
CA LEU A 175 7.48 -12.53 0.15
C LEU A 175 5.97 -12.55 0.41
N TYR A 176 5.53 -13.09 1.54
CA TYR A 176 4.12 -13.09 1.93
C TYR A 176 3.57 -11.67 2.05
N HIS A 177 4.32 -10.75 2.66
CA HIS A 177 3.95 -9.35 2.78
C HIS A 177 3.91 -8.65 1.40
N ALA A 178 4.91 -8.88 0.54
CA ALA A 178 4.98 -8.31 -0.80
C ALA A 178 3.81 -8.75 -1.69
N LEU A 179 3.27 -9.95 -1.47
CA LEU A 179 2.09 -10.47 -2.17
C LEU A 179 0.76 -9.89 -1.64
N GLY A 180 0.80 -9.04 -0.61
CA GLY A 180 -0.39 -8.46 0.02
C GLY A 180 -1.07 -9.42 1.01
N GLY A 181 -0.30 -10.33 1.60
CA GLY A 181 -0.78 -11.21 2.67
C GLY A 181 -1.04 -10.45 3.98
N GLY A 182 -1.78 -11.06 4.89
CA GLY A 182 -2.08 -10.50 6.22
C GLY A 182 -3.37 -9.68 6.30
N ARG A 183 -4.12 -9.57 5.21
CA ARG A 183 -5.45 -8.97 5.21
C ARG A 183 -6.50 -10.08 5.21
N GLU A 184 -7.29 -10.16 6.25
CA GLU A 184 -8.56 -10.89 6.21
C GLU A 184 -9.51 -10.13 5.28
N ILE A 185 -9.84 -10.75 4.15
CA ILE A 185 -10.89 -10.23 3.29
C ILE A 185 -12.19 -10.68 3.97
N GLU A 186 -12.88 -9.77 4.68
CA GLU A 186 -14.28 -9.98 5.00
C GLU A 186 -15.00 -10.14 3.65
N GLU A 187 -15.35 -11.37 3.30
CA GLU A 187 -16.30 -11.62 2.22
C GLU A 187 -17.60 -10.92 2.61
N ASN A 188 -17.83 -9.73 2.03
CA ASN A 188 -19.12 -9.09 2.05
C ASN A 188 -20.11 -10.01 1.33
N THR A 189 -20.67 -10.96 2.08
CA THR A 189 -21.84 -11.72 1.68
C THR A 189 -23.01 -10.73 1.63
N LYS A 190 -23.29 -10.20 0.44
CA LYS A 190 -24.56 -9.53 0.11
C LYS A 190 -25.37 -10.41 -0.80
#